data_f7e63cc79eb9c61bf0e2387f07007598
#
_entry.id   f7e63cc79eb9c61bf0e2387f07007598
#
_cell.length_a   1.000
_cell.length_b   1.000
_cell.length_c   1.000
_cell.angle_alpha   90.00
_cell.angle_beta   90.00
_cell.angle_gamma   90.00
#
_symmetry.space_group_name_H-M   'P 1'
#
loop_
_entity.id
_entity.type
_entity.pdbx_description
1 polymer ?
#
loop_
_entity_poly.entity_id
_entity_poly.type
_entity_poly.pdbx_seq_one_letter_code
_entity_poly.pdbx_strand_id
1 'polypeptide(L)'
;MMNNKFIKSTVITLLLSLTCFYNIHASEDIIIAVVNDEVITTSEMETSGTKVFPSKSLSFLIEKKLQLQVAKKKGISVYNEEIEETLNDIKKMNGFKSDTEMEEALLKEDASLQDYKREIKEQLIILKLINREIKSKISASDKEVEEYYQLHKGSYILPESIRIGYVNITVKSSDSEDDAAKASGKINSILADLNNNISLSELKRRYSDSREINVVNDLGFIKKGNLLPELESVAFSLNEGELSNVIKTSSGFYIIKMIERKKIEYKPIEDIRENIRDIVLQEKSERIYKDWLYDLKSSSYINIFI
;
A
#
# COMPACT_ATOMS: atom_id res chain seq x y z
N MET A 1 19.00 -30.50 -93.73
CA MET A 1 20.15 -31.26 -93.19
C MET A 1 20.13 -31.22 -91.68
N MET A 2 20.08 -32.40 -91.13
CA MET A 2 20.46 -32.78 -89.78
C MET A 2 19.83 -32.03 -88.63
N ASN A 3 18.83 -32.63 -88.06
CA ASN A 3 18.84 -33.60 -86.92
C ASN A 3 19.50 -33.01 -85.66
N ASN A 4 18.68 -32.69 -84.72
CA ASN A 4 19.08 -32.88 -83.37
C ASN A 4 17.88 -33.44 -82.55
N LYS A 5 17.97 -34.71 -82.42
CA LYS A 5 17.11 -35.52 -81.53
C LYS A 5 17.65 -35.40 -80.13
N PHE A 6 16.69 -35.31 -79.25
CA PHE A 6 16.69 -35.92 -77.94
C PHE A 6 17.86 -35.72 -76.99
N ILE A 7 17.61 -34.91 -75.98
CA ILE A 7 17.75 -35.44 -74.60
C ILE A 7 16.58 -34.88 -73.76
N LYS A 8 15.55 -35.68 -73.69
CA LYS A 8 14.60 -35.55 -72.59
C LYS A 8 15.33 -36.06 -71.36
N SER A 9 16.04 -35.18 -70.68
CA SER A 9 16.47 -35.41 -69.32
C SER A 9 15.26 -35.30 -68.44
N THR A 10 14.80 -36.44 -68.00
CA THR A 10 13.80 -36.61 -66.96
C THR A 10 14.42 -36.09 -65.64
N VAL A 11 14.29 -34.81 -65.42
CA VAL A 11 14.53 -34.27 -64.10
C VAL A 11 13.37 -34.77 -63.26
N ILE A 12 13.56 -35.92 -62.59
CA ILE A 12 12.79 -36.35 -61.47
C ILE A 12 13.12 -35.33 -60.40
N THR A 13 12.32 -34.28 -60.34
CA THR A 13 12.29 -33.37 -59.22
C THR A 13 11.73 -34.19 -58.07
N LEU A 14 12.63 -34.76 -57.29
CA LEU A 14 12.35 -35.30 -55.97
C LEU A 14 11.83 -34.12 -55.14
N LEU A 15 10.53 -33.90 -55.16
CA LEU A 15 9.83 -33.07 -54.21
C LEU A 15 10.00 -33.79 -52.86
N LEU A 16 11.15 -33.48 -52.22
CA LEU A 16 11.24 -33.63 -50.77
C LEU A 16 10.16 -32.72 -50.20
N SER A 17 8.98 -33.29 -50.02
CA SER A 17 7.98 -32.77 -49.10
C SER A 17 8.64 -32.79 -47.74
N LEU A 18 9.28 -31.66 -47.40
CA LEU A 18 9.63 -31.31 -46.04
C LEU A 18 8.29 -31.12 -45.32
N THR A 19 7.67 -32.24 -44.97
CA THR A 19 6.63 -32.24 -43.94
C THR A 19 7.34 -31.77 -42.70
N CYS A 20 7.36 -30.46 -42.48
CA CYS A 20 7.48 -29.93 -41.16
C CYS A 20 6.37 -30.61 -40.35
N PHE A 21 6.73 -31.68 -39.70
CA PHE A 21 6.01 -32.15 -38.54
C PHE A 21 6.11 -30.98 -37.55
N TYR A 22 5.21 -30.02 -37.64
CA TYR A 22 4.82 -29.26 -36.50
C TYR A 22 4.36 -30.32 -35.48
N ASN A 23 5.25 -30.71 -34.59
CA ASN A 23 4.86 -31.32 -33.36
C ASN A 23 3.95 -30.28 -32.66
N ILE A 24 2.67 -30.31 -33.01
CA ILE A 24 1.65 -29.80 -32.15
C ILE A 24 1.73 -30.75 -30.97
N HIS A 25 2.55 -30.39 -30.00
CA HIS A 25 2.40 -30.92 -28.66
C HIS A 25 1.06 -30.34 -28.20
N ALA A 26 -0.01 -31.04 -28.54
CA ALA A 26 -1.20 -30.97 -27.71
C ALA A 26 -0.72 -31.49 -26.36
N SER A 27 -0.37 -30.61 -25.44
CA SER A 27 -0.14 -31.01 -24.06
C SER A 27 -1.45 -31.70 -23.65
N GLU A 28 -1.39 -32.99 -23.37
CA GLU A 28 -2.56 -33.69 -22.85
C GLU A 28 -2.99 -32.96 -21.60
N ASP A 29 -4.23 -32.47 -21.62
CA ASP A 29 -4.77 -31.75 -20.48
C ASP A 29 -5.05 -32.76 -19.36
N ILE A 30 -4.15 -32.86 -18.40
CA ILE A 30 -4.17 -33.85 -17.33
C ILE A 30 -5.05 -33.37 -16.22
N ILE A 31 -5.92 -34.23 -15.72
CA ILE A 31 -6.73 -33.99 -14.52
C ILE A 31 -5.81 -34.05 -13.31
N ILE A 32 -5.68 -32.95 -12.59
CA ILE A 32 -4.84 -32.80 -11.39
C ILE A 32 -5.65 -32.86 -10.09
N ALA A 33 -6.93 -32.56 -10.14
CA ALA A 33 -7.85 -32.77 -9.02
C ALA A 33 -9.29 -32.93 -9.47
N VAL A 34 -10.11 -33.55 -8.61
CA VAL A 34 -11.57 -33.61 -8.71
C VAL A 34 -12.15 -32.95 -7.46
N VAL A 35 -13.10 -32.04 -7.67
CA VAL A 35 -13.81 -31.32 -6.61
C VAL A 35 -15.30 -31.52 -6.79
N ASN A 36 -15.90 -32.40 -5.99
CA ASN A 36 -17.25 -32.92 -6.19
C ASN A 36 -17.39 -33.50 -7.62
N ASP A 37 -18.21 -32.88 -8.47
CA ASP A 37 -18.50 -33.34 -9.84
C ASP A 37 -17.64 -32.56 -10.90
N GLU A 38 -16.67 -31.74 -10.50
CA GLU A 38 -15.89 -30.93 -11.41
C GLU A 38 -14.41 -31.27 -11.34
N VAL A 39 -13.73 -31.27 -12.50
CA VAL A 39 -12.28 -31.51 -12.59
C VAL A 39 -11.52 -30.21 -12.58
N ILE A 40 -10.28 -30.24 -12.10
CA ILE A 40 -9.26 -29.23 -12.32
C ILE A 40 -8.16 -29.85 -13.15
N THR A 41 -7.74 -29.15 -14.21
CA THR A 41 -6.77 -29.65 -15.18
C THR A 41 -5.48 -28.85 -15.16
N THR A 42 -4.44 -29.39 -15.83
CA THR A 42 -3.15 -28.70 -16.00
C THR A 42 -3.35 -27.37 -16.74
N SER A 43 -4.20 -27.35 -17.77
CA SER A 43 -4.49 -26.10 -18.50
C SER A 43 -5.11 -25.02 -17.63
N GLU A 44 -5.99 -25.38 -16.67
CA GLU A 44 -6.54 -24.40 -15.71
C GLU A 44 -5.47 -23.83 -14.79
N MET A 45 -4.44 -24.61 -14.43
CA MET A 45 -3.30 -24.10 -13.66
C MET A 45 -2.37 -23.25 -14.50
N GLU A 46 -2.06 -23.65 -15.72
CA GLU A 46 -1.13 -22.95 -16.63
C GLU A 46 -1.70 -21.61 -17.11
N THR A 47 -2.98 -21.57 -17.47
CA THR A 47 -3.69 -20.33 -17.86
C THR A 47 -3.65 -19.28 -16.73
N SER A 48 -3.43 -19.72 -15.49
CA SER A 48 -3.29 -18.85 -14.33
C SER A 48 -1.88 -18.25 -14.14
N GLY A 49 -0.91 -18.57 -15.03
CA GLY A 49 0.48 -18.14 -14.91
C GLY A 49 0.86 -16.90 -15.72
N THR A 50 -0.10 -16.24 -16.36
CA THR A 50 0.14 -14.99 -17.09
C THR A 50 0.18 -13.78 -16.14
N LYS A 51 0.74 -12.65 -16.60
CA LYS A 51 0.72 -11.40 -15.79
C LYS A 51 -0.70 -10.92 -15.49
N VAL A 52 -1.63 -11.22 -16.41
CA VAL A 52 -3.06 -10.87 -16.24
C VAL A 52 -3.75 -11.78 -15.22
N PHE A 53 -3.35 -13.03 -15.19
CA PHE A 53 -3.85 -14.04 -14.25
C PHE A 53 -2.66 -14.57 -13.44
N PRO A 54 -2.35 -14.00 -12.27
CA PRO A 54 -1.23 -14.46 -11.46
C PRO A 54 -1.40 -15.95 -11.11
N SER A 55 -0.27 -16.66 -11.08
CA SER A 55 -0.20 -18.09 -10.76
C SER A 55 -1.10 -18.44 -9.57
N LYS A 56 -2.11 -19.27 -9.81
CA LYS A 56 -3.07 -19.71 -8.81
C LYS A 56 -2.62 -21.07 -8.28
N SER A 57 -2.46 -21.20 -6.98
CA SER A 57 -2.19 -22.52 -6.38
C SER A 57 -3.38 -23.47 -6.62
N LEU A 58 -3.13 -24.78 -6.63
CA LEU A 58 -4.18 -25.77 -6.69
C LEU A 58 -5.22 -25.57 -5.58
N SER A 59 -4.79 -25.18 -4.37
CA SER A 59 -5.70 -24.87 -3.28
C SER A 59 -6.67 -23.74 -3.64
N PHE A 60 -6.18 -22.69 -4.28
CA PHE A 60 -7.02 -21.58 -4.74
C PHE A 60 -8.06 -22.02 -5.77
N LEU A 61 -7.68 -22.87 -6.73
CA LEU A 61 -8.62 -23.38 -7.75
C LEU A 61 -9.69 -24.28 -7.12
N ILE A 62 -9.32 -25.13 -6.16
CA ILE A 62 -10.26 -25.94 -5.38
C ILE A 62 -11.25 -25.04 -4.65
N GLU A 63 -10.77 -24.05 -3.92
CA GLU A 63 -11.62 -23.09 -3.18
C GLU A 63 -12.56 -22.33 -4.10
N LYS A 64 -12.05 -21.85 -5.23
CA LYS A 64 -12.83 -21.15 -6.25
C LYS A 64 -13.98 -22.04 -6.79
N LYS A 65 -13.68 -23.29 -7.16
CA LYS A 65 -14.71 -24.24 -7.64
C LYS A 65 -15.77 -24.49 -6.59
N LEU A 66 -15.36 -24.75 -5.34
CA LEU A 66 -16.31 -24.97 -4.24
C LEU A 66 -17.23 -23.77 -4.04
N GLN A 67 -16.69 -22.55 -4.05
CA GLN A 67 -17.48 -21.34 -3.91
C GLN A 67 -18.47 -21.15 -5.07
N LEU A 68 -18.02 -21.37 -6.31
CA LEU A 68 -18.90 -21.27 -7.49
C LEU A 68 -20.02 -22.33 -7.45
N GLN A 69 -19.75 -23.55 -7.00
CA GLN A 69 -20.76 -24.58 -6.80
C GLN A 69 -21.80 -24.17 -5.76
N VAL A 70 -21.36 -23.59 -4.62
CA VAL A 70 -22.29 -23.06 -3.61
C VAL A 70 -23.12 -21.91 -4.17
N ALA A 71 -22.49 -21.00 -4.89
CA ALA A 71 -23.20 -19.87 -5.52
C ALA A 71 -24.28 -20.37 -6.49
N LYS A 72 -23.95 -21.36 -7.32
CA LYS A 72 -24.90 -22.00 -8.24
C LYS A 72 -26.07 -22.66 -7.51
N LYS A 73 -25.79 -23.44 -6.45
CA LYS A 73 -26.83 -24.06 -5.61
C LYS A 73 -27.76 -23.03 -4.95
N LYS A 74 -27.25 -21.84 -4.64
CA LYS A 74 -28.00 -20.73 -4.04
C LYS A 74 -28.64 -19.77 -5.04
N GLY A 75 -28.53 -20.05 -6.35
CA GLY A 75 -29.10 -19.23 -7.42
C GLY A 75 -28.45 -17.84 -7.54
N ILE A 76 -27.19 -17.72 -7.15
CA ILE A 76 -26.44 -16.45 -7.31
C ILE A 76 -25.97 -16.35 -8.75
N SER A 77 -26.33 -15.26 -9.42
CA SER A 77 -25.95 -14.98 -10.80
C SER A 77 -25.46 -13.54 -10.94
N VAL A 78 -24.78 -13.29 -12.05
CA VAL A 78 -24.29 -11.98 -12.48
C VAL A 78 -24.81 -11.73 -13.89
N TYR A 79 -25.39 -10.55 -14.13
CA TYR A 79 -25.89 -10.13 -15.42
C TYR A 79 -24.77 -9.54 -16.28
N ASN A 80 -24.95 -9.53 -17.59
CA ASN A 80 -23.94 -9.02 -18.51
C ASN A 80 -23.65 -7.52 -18.26
N GLU A 81 -24.65 -6.75 -17.85
CA GLU A 81 -24.51 -5.34 -17.53
C GLU A 81 -23.48 -5.12 -16.41
N GLU A 82 -23.48 -5.94 -15.38
CA GLU A 82 -22.54 -5.87 -14.27
C GLU A 82 -21.10 -6.20 -14.71
N ILE A 83 -20.94 -7.15 -15.63
CA ILE A 83 -19.64 -7.52 -16.20
C ILE A 83 -19.10 -6.36 -17.03
N GLU A 84 -19.92 -5.77 -17.89
CA GLU A 84 -19.53 -4.64 -18.74
C GLU A 84 -19.23 -3.37 -17.91
N GLU A 85 -19.98 -3.11 -16.86
CA GLU A 85 -19.70 -2.01 -15.93
C GLU A 85 -18.33 -2.20 -15.25
N THR A 86 -18.08 -3.40 -14.70
CA THR A 86 -16.79 -3.73 -14.09
C THR A 86 -15.65 -3.62 -15.10
N LEU A 87 -15.85 -4.11 -16.34
CA LEU A 87 -14.87 -4.01 -17.40
C LEU A 87 -14.56 -2.54 -17.75
N ASN A 88 -15.59 -1.69 -17.80
CA ASN A 88 -15.43 -0.26 -18.07
C ASN A 88 -14.64 0.44 -16.96
N ASP A 89 -14.87 0.08 -15.71
CA ASP A 89 -14.12 0.65 -14.59
C ASP A 89 -12.65 0.19 -14.62
N ILE A 90 -12.39 -1.07 -14.93
CA ILE A 90 -11.04 -1.60 -15.12
C ILE A 90 -10.33 -0.85 -16.27
N LYS A 91 -11.03 -0.61 -17.41
CA LYS A 91 -10.47 0.17 -18.52
C LYS A 91 -10.08 1.58 -18.09
N LYS A 92 -10.98 2.28 -17.36
CA LYS A 92 -10.68 3.63 -16.85
C LYS A 92 -9.48 3.64 -15.91
N MET A 93 -9.42 2.70 -14.96
CA MET A 93 -8.34 2.62 -13.97
C MET A 93 -6.97 2.34 -14.63
N ASN A 94 -6.94 1.58 -15.73
CA ASN A 94 -5.71 1.24 -16.46
C ASN A 94 -5.43 2.17 -17.65
N GLY A 95 -6.29 3.16 -17.90
CA GLY A 95 -6.09 4.16 -18.95
C GLY A 95 -6.40 3.69 -20.38
N PHE A 96 -7.09 2.56 -20.56
CA PHE A 96 -7.51 2.09 -21.88
C PHE A 96 -8.65 2.93 -22.43
N LYS A 97 -8.52 3.36 -23.68
CA LYS A 97 -9.49 4.24 -24.35
C LYS A 97 -10.60 3.48 -25.08
N SER A 98 -10.38 2.20 -25.39
CA SER A 98 -11.33 1.34 -26.12
C SER A 98 -11.20 -0.12 -25.70
N ASP A 99 -12.22 -0.93 -26.06
CA ASP A 99 -12.17 -2.38 -25.89
C ASP A 99 -11.04 -3.00 -26.74
N THR A 100 -10.82 -2.49 -27.94
CA THR A 100 -9.76 -2.93 -28.84
C THR A 100 -8.37 -2.76 -28.21
N GLU A 101 -8.11 -1.60 -27.60
CA GLU A 101 -6.84 -1.35 -26.91
C GLU A 101 -6.60 -2.29 -25.74
N MET A 102 -7.67 -2.59 -24.96
CA MET A 102 -7.62 -3.57 -23.89
C MET A 102 -7.41 -4.98 -24.45
N GLU A 103 -8.12 -5.37 -25.51
CA GLU A 103 -7.99 -6.68 -26.15
C GLU A 103 -6.58 -6.91 -26.68
N GLU A 104 -5.98 -5.91 -27.35
CA GLU A 104 -4.58 -5.97 -27.79
C GLU A 104 -3.60 -6.12 -26.61
N ALA A 105 -3.88 -5.48 -25.49
CA ALA A 105 -3.05 -5.63 -24.29
C ALA A 105 -3.19 -7.04 -23.67
N LEU A 106 -4.40 -7.58 -23.62
CA LEU A 106 -4.65 -8.94 -23.15
C LEU A 106 -3.99 -10.00 -24.03
N LEU A 107 -4.08 -9.85 -25.36
CA LEU A 107 -3.45 -10.76 -26.33
C LEU A 107 -1.92 -10.80 -26.20
N LYS A 108 -1.27 -9.70 -25.84
CA LYS A 108 0.19 -9.68 -25.56
C LYS A 108 0.59 -10.50 -24.33
N GLU A 109 -0.38 -10.78 -23.48
CA GLU A 109 -0.21 -11.58 -22.25
C GLU A 109 -0.89 -12.96 -22.39
N ASP A 110 -1.12 -13.44 -23.64
CA ASP A 110 -1.73 -14.73 -23.98
C ASP A 110 -3.14 -14.93 -23.38
N ALA A 111 -3.90 -13.83 -23.19
CA ALA A 111 -5.25 -13.86 -22.65
C ALA A 111 -6.27 -13.29 -23.65
N SER A 112 -7.45 -13.93 -23.75
CA SER A 112 -8.55 -13.39 -24.56
C SER A 112 -9.47 -12.49 -23.72
N LEU A 113 -10.11 -11.50 -24.36
CA LEU A 113 -11.12 -10.67 -23.72
C LEU A 113 -12.29 -11.52 -23.18
N GLN A 114 -12.63 -12.61 -23.85
CA GLN A 114 -13.70 -13.52 -23.44
C GLN A 114 -13.31 -14.26 -22.14
N ASP A 115 -12.09 -14.77 -22.04
CA ASP A 115 -11.59 -15.41 -20.82
C ASP A 115 -11.53 -14.42 -19.67
N TYR A 116 -11.13 -13.19 -19.95
CA TYR A 116 -11.10 -12.13 -18.96
C TYR A 116 -12.50 -11.79 -18.44
N LYS A 117 -13.49 -11.66 -19.31
CA LYS A 117 -14.89 -11.46 -18.92
C LYS A 117 -15.45 -12.64 -18.10
N ARG A 118 -15.04 -13.87 -18.43
CA ARG A 118 -15.41 -15.06 -17.64
C ARG A 118 -14.83 -14.99 -16.23
N GLU A 119 -13.57 -14.63 -16.10
CA GLU A 119 -12.93 -14.46 -14.77
C GLU A 119 -13.61 -13.33 -13.95
N ILE A 120 -13.93 -12.19 -14.57
CA ILE A 120 -14.70 -11.13 -13.91
C ILE A 120 -16.04 -11.66 -13.41
N LYS A 121 -16.78 -12.40 -14.25
CA LYS A 121 -18.05 -12.99 -13.87
C LYS A 121 -17.93 -13.91 -12.65
N GLU A 122 -16.93 -14.78 -12.63
CA GLU A 122 -16.71 -15.70 -11.53
C GLU A 122 -16.33 -14.96 -10.23
N GLN A 123 -15.48 -13.93 -10.33
CA GLN A 123 -15.14 -13.07 -9.20
C GLN A 123 -16.36 -12.33 -8.63
N LEU A 124 -17.21 -11.79 -9.50
CA LEU A 124 -18.44 -11.11 -9.08
C LEU A 124 -19.43 -12.08 -8.42
N ILE A 125 -19.55 -13.31 -8.92
CA ILE A 125 -20.37 -14.37 -8.31
C ILE A 125 -19.85 -14.67 -6.89
N ILE A 126 -18.54 -14.88 -6.74
CA ILE A 126 -17.92 -15.17 -5.44
C ILE A 126 -18.10 -13.97 -4.49
N LEU A 127 -17.91 -12.75 -4.98
CA LEU A 127 -18.14 -11.56 -4.17
C LEU A 127 -19.57 -11.46 -3.65
N LYS A 128 -20.57 -11.71 -4.51
CA LYS A 128 -21.99 -11.77 -4.12
C LYS A 128 -22.25 -12.87 -3.09
N LEU A 129 -21.63 -14.04 -3.28
CA LEU A 129 -21.73 -15.15 -2.34
C LEU A 129 -21.20 -14.77 -0.96
N ILE A 130 -19.98 -14.22 -0.89
CA ILE A 130 -19.34 -13.78 0.36
C ILE A 130 -20.16 -12.68 1.03
N ASN A 131 -20.65 -11.71 0.27
CA ASN A 131 -21.51 -10.67 0.80
C ASN A 131 -22.79 -11.24 1.43
N ARG A 132 -23.43 -12.21 0.76
CA ARG A 132 -24.67 -12.85 1.23
C ARG A 132 -24.44 -13.77 2.43
N GLU A 133 -23.40 -14.60 2.39
CA GLU A 133 -23.19 -15.65 3.40
C GLU A 133 -22.47 -15.14 4.65
N ILE A 134 -21.67 -14.09 4.52
CA ILE A 134 -20.80 -13.60 5.59
C ILE A 134 -21.11 -12.16 5.94
N LYS A 135 -20.81 -11.22 5.04
CA LYS A 135 -20.86 -9.79 5.38
C LYS A 135 -22.23 -9.29 5.81
N SER A 136 -23.32 -9.80 5.20
CA SER A 136 -24.68 -9.41 5.61
C SER A 136 -25.11 -9.92 6.99
N LYS A 137 -24.37 -10.87 7.55
CA LYS A 137 -24.71 -11.55 8.80
C LYS A 137 -23.87 -11.09 10.00
N ILE A 138 -22.86 -10.25 9.75
CA ILE A 138 -21.95 -9.76 10.77
C ILE A 138 -22.24 -8.30 11.11
N SER A 139 -22.02 -7.97 12.36
CA SER A 139 -22.03 -6.60 12.85
C SER A 139 -20.90 -6.41 13.86
N ALA A 140 -20.46 -5.18 14.04
CA ALA A 140 -19.55 -4.81 15.12
C ALA A 140 -20.37 -4.01 16.16
N SER A 141 -20.54 -4.57 17.34
CA SER A 141 -21.18 -3.88 18.46
C SER A 141 -20.26 -2.81 19.04
N ASP A 142 -20.84 -1.81 19.70
CA ASP A 142 -20.05 -0.78 20.39
C ASP A 142 -19.12 -1.36 21.46
N LYS A 143 -19.52 -2.46 22.10
CA LYS A 143 -18.68 -3.17 23.06
C LYS A 143 -17.41 -3.75 22.39
N GLU A 144 -17.54 -4.37 21.22
CA GLU A 144 -16.39 -4.92 20.48
C GLU A 144 -15.45 -3.80 20.00
N VAL A 145 -16.01 -2.67 19.58
CA VAL A 145 -15.24 -1.48 19.20
C VAL A 145 -14.44 -0.94 20.38
N GLU A 146 -15.07 -0.85 21.56
CA GLU A 146 -14.42 -0.40 22.79
C GLU A 146 -13.33 -1.39 23.23
N GLU A 147 -13.61 -2.70 23.23
CA GLU A 147 -12.64 -3.75 23.56
C GLU A 147 -11.42 -3.70 22.63
N TYR A 148 -11.66 -3.55 21.33
CA TYR A 148 -10.58 -3.40 20.34
C TYR A 148 -9.72 -2.17 20.64
N TYR A 149 -10.36 -1.02 20.90
CA TYR A 149 -9.62 0.20 21.24
C TYR A 149 -8.75 0.02 22.48
N GLN A 150 -9.27 -0.58 23.55
CA GLN A 150 -8.53 -0.80 24.79
C GLN A 150 -7.34 -1.74 24.58
N LEU A 151 -7.51 -2.82 23.80
CA LEU A 151 -6.44 -3.77 23.47
C LEU A 151 -5.34 -3.13 22.61
N HIS A 152 -5.70 -2.21 21.71
CA HIS A 152 -4.78 -1.59 20.76
C HIS A 152 -4.49 -0.11 21.10
N LYS A 153 -4.76 0.32 22.33
CA LYS A 153 -4.62 1.71 22.75
C LYS A 153 -3.24 2.30 22.46
N GLY A 154 -2.20 1.47 22.56
CA GLY A 154 -0.82 1.86 22.22
C GLY A 154 -0.62 2.29 20.76
N SER A 155 -1.45 1.80 19.82
CA SER A 155 -1.41 2.20 18.40
C SER A 155 -2.05 3.57 18.14
N TYR A 156 -2.77 4.11 19.13
CA TYR A 156 -3.48 5.40 19.02
C TYR A 156 -2.85 6.49 19.88
N ILE A 157 -1.54 6.38 20.13
CA ILE A 157 -0.80 7.38 20.90
C ILE A 157 -0.60 8.64 20.05
N LEU A 158 -0.95 9.78 20.63
CA LEU A 158 -0.50 11.10 20.19
C LEU A 158 0.81 11.38 20.92
N PRO A 159 1.96 11.38 20.21
CA PRO A 159 3.24 11.57 20.88
C PRO A 159 3.34 12.96 21.47
N GLU A 160 4.16 13.07 22.53
CA GLU A 160 4.53 14.37 23.09
C GLU A 160 5.01 15.31 22.00
N SER A 161 4.55 16.53 22.04
CA SER A 161 5.01 17.62 21.18
C SER A 161 5.17 18.90 21.97
N ILE A 162 6.15 19.70 21.57
CA ILE A 162 6.47 20.97 22.18
C ILE A 162 6.37 22.10 21.17
N ARG A 163 5.94 23.24 21.62
CA ARG A 163 5.91 24.48 20.86
C ARG A 163 6.95 25.41 21.43
N ILE A 164 7.88 25.83 20.60
CA ILE A 164 9.04 26.61 21.03
C ILE A 164 9.26 27.84 20.15
N GLY A 165 9.86 28.86 20.72
CA GLY A 165 10.58 29.91 20.00
C GLY A 165 12.07 29.78 20.26
N TYR A 166 12.87 30.37 19.42
CA TYR A 166 14.31 30.37 19.63
C TYR A 166 15.00 31.61 19.08
N VAL A 167 16.20 31.85 19.60
CA VAL A 167 17.18 32.76 19.00
C VAL A 167 18.41 31.92 18.66
N ASN A 168 18.97 32.12 17.47
CA ASN A 168 20.27 31.56 17.15
C ASN A 168 21.21 32.57 16.55
N ILE A 169 22.50 32.38 16.82
CA ILE A 169 23.60 33.06 16.14
C ILE A 169 24.38 32.02 15.37
N THR A 170 24.39 32.16 14.05
CA THR A 170 25.10 31.23 13.16
C THR A 170 26.61 31.49 13.23
N VAL A 171 27.38 30.43 13.41
CA VAL A 171 28.86 30.46 13.33
C VAL A 171 29.24 29.41 12.28
N LYS A 172 29.98 29.82 11.26
CA LYS A 172 30.42 28.89 10.19
C LYS A 172 31.72 28.22 10.61
N SER A 173 31.96 27.05 10.09
CA SER A 173 33.21 26.30 10.32
C SER A 173 34.47 27.04 9.81
N SER A 174 34.28 28.01 8.93
CA SER A 174 35.36 28.86 8.39
C SER A 174 35.65 30.09 9.26
N ASP A 175 34.82 30.37 10.27
CA ASP A 175 34.94 31.57 11.10
C ASP A 175 36.09 31.37 12.09
N SER A 176 36.76 32.49 12.46
CA SER A 176 37.87 32.46 13.39
C SER A 176 37.38 32.18 14.83
N GLU A 177 38.31 31.75 15.70
CA GLU A 177 38.02 31.61 17.14
C GLU A 177 37.56 32.95 17.77
N ASP A 178 38.04 34.05 17.27
CA ASP A 178 37.65 35.40 17.73
C ASP A 178 36.18 35.71 17.34
N ASP A 179 35.74 35.27 16.14
CA ASP A 179 34.36 35.45 15.71
C ASP A 179 33.41 34.55 16.50
N ALA A 180 33.82 33.32 16.80
CA ALA A 180 33.07 32.44 17.67
C ALA A 180 32.95 32.96 19.12
N ALA A 181 34.03 33.59 19.63
CA ALA A 181 34.00 34.24 20.94
C ALA A 181 33.07 35.46 20.97
N LYS A 182 33.07 36.28 19.92
CA LYS A 182 32.13 37.40 19.75
C LYS A 182 30.69 36.93 19.68
N ALA A 183 30.41 35.88 18.91
CA ALA A 183 29.09 35.29 18.82
C ALA A 183 28.61 34.75 20.18
N SER A 184 29.50 34.08 20.93
CA SER A 184 29.24 33.62 22.29
C SER A 184 28.92 34.77 23.26
N GLY A 185 29.69 35.85 23.21
CA GLY A 185 29.39 37.03 24.01
C GLY A 185 28.03 37.65 23.69
N LYS A 186 27.71 37.73 22.40
CA LYS A 186 26.44 38.31 21.92
C LYS A 186 25.21 37.46 22.28
N ILE A 187 25.29 36.14 22.18
CA ILE A 187 24.17 35.27 22.57
C ILE A 187 23.93 35.31 24.08
N ASN A 188 25.00 35.43 24.90
CA ASN A 188 24.87 35.60 26.34
C ASN A 188 24.19 36.94 26.71
N SER A 189 24.47 38.01 25.99
CA SER A 189 23.79 39.30 26.16
C SER A 189 22.30 39.18 25.81
N ILE A 190 21.96 38.43 24.76
CA ILE A 190 20.57 38.16 24.38
C ILE A 190 19.88 37.32 25.46
N LEU A 191 20.55 36.33 26.04
CA LEU A 191 20.01 35.55 27.15
C LEU A 191 19.71 36.47 28.37
N ALA A 192 20.58 37.40 28.70
CA ALA A 192 20.32 38.37 29.74
C ALA A 192 19.11 39.25 29.43
N ASP A 193 18.96 39.72 28.20
CA ASP A 193 17.79 40.47 27.74
C ASP A 193 16.49 39.67 27.92
N LEU A 194 16.49 38.39 27.51
CA LEU A 194 15.36 37.48 27.68
C LEU A 194 15.00 37.21 29.14
N ASN A 195 16.02 37.08 30.01
CA ASN A 195 15.82 36.92 31.46
C ASN A 195 15.27 38.20 32.10
N ASN A 196 15.54 39.36 31.51
CA ASN A 196 14.96 40.66 31.88
C ASN A 196 13.58 40.91 31.24
N ASN A 197 12.88 39.84 30.80
CA ASN A 197 11.55 39.87 30.20
C ASN A 197 11.43 40.59 28.85
N ILE A 198 12.53 40.80 28.12
CA ILE A 198 12.44 41.22 26.72
C ILE A 198 11.88 40.05 25.91
N SER A 199 10.83 40.30 25.13
CA SER A 199 10.17 39.26 24.37
C SER A 199 10.95 38.85 23.12
N LEU A 200 10.75 37.61 22.64
CA LEU A 200 11.29 37.19 21.33
C LEU A 200 10.82 38.09 20.19
N SER A 201 9.60 38.63 20.26
CA SER A 201 9.07 39.57 19.26
C SER A 201 9.84 40.89 19.23
N GLU A 202 10.21 41.38 20.39
CA GLU A 202 11.04 42.57 20.50
C GLU A 202 12.46 42.33 19.99
N LEU A 203 13.06 41.19 20.33
CA LEU A 203 14.36 40.77 19.79
C LEU A 203 14.32 40.61 18.28
N LYS A 204 13.26 40.01 17.76
CA LYS A 204 13.05 39.88 16.31
C LYS A 204 13.02 41.23 15.60
N ARG A 205 12.34 42.19 16.18
CA ARG A 205 12.31 43.57 15.67
C ARG A 205 13.70 44.24 15.75
N ARG A 206 14.42 44.07 16.90
CA ARG A 206 15.73 44.65 17.15
C ARG A 206 16.82 44.13 16.20
N TYR A 207 16.74 42.85 15.85
CA TYR A 207 17.71 42.15 15.01
C TYR A 207 17.20 41.84 13.60
N SER A 208 16.14 42.54 13.12
CA SER A 208 15.54 42.33 11.79
C SER A 208 16.52 42.39 10.63
N ASP A 209 17.54 43.25 10.74
CA ASP A 209 18.52 43.47 9.68
C ASP A 209 19.81 42.64 9.88
N SER A 210 19.87 41.82 10.93
CA SER A 210 21.04 40.98 11.18
C SER A 210 21.03 39.77 10.26
N ARG A 211 22.18 39.46 9.66
CA ARG A 211 22.37 38.24 8.86
C ARG A 211 22.83 37.05 9.70
N GLU A 212 23.33 37.29 10.89
CA GLU A 212 23.90 36.29 11.77
C GLU A 212 22.92 35.83 12.85
N ILE A 213 22.03 36.74 13.30
CA ILE A 213 21.07 36.51 14.36
C ILE A 213 19.71 36.23 13.71
N ASN A 214 19.16 35.04 13.98
CA ASN A 214 17.81 34.72 13.61
C ASN A 214 16.94 34.53 14.87
N VAL A 215 15.77 35.14 14.86
CA VAL A 215 14.80 35.06 15.96
C VAL A 215 13.49 34.48 15.42
N VAL A 216 13.14 33.33 15.91
CA VAL A 216 11.87 32.65 15.61
C VAL A 216 10.99 32.73 16.86
N ASN A 217 9.90 33.48 16.77
CA ASN A 217 9.00 33.68 17.90
C ASN A 217 8.22 32.40 18.24
N ASP A 218 7.86 31.63 17.22
CA ASP A 218 7.03 30.45 17.31
C ASP A 218 7.33 29.54 16.11
N LEU A 219 7.84 28.36 16.41
CA LEU A 219 8.15 27.32 15.40
C LEU A 219 6.97 26.35 15.19
N GLY A 220 5.89 26.51 15.98
CA GLY A 220 4.79 25.56 16.02
C GLY A 220 5.11 24.31 16.85
N PHE A 221 4.21 23.33 16.81
CA PHE A 221 4.39 22.07 17.52
C PHE A 221 5.37 21.14 16.82
N ILE A 222 6.36 20.68 17.58
CA ILE A 222 7.44 19.80 17.11
C ILE A 222 7.39 18.50 17.92
N LYS A 223 7.50 17.38 17.22
CA LYS A 223 7.64 16.05 17.83
C LYS A 223 9.10 15.69 18.02
N LYS A 224 9.40 14.73 18.90
CA LYS A 224 10.74 14.15 19.01
C LYS A 224 11.21 13.60 17.66
N GLY A 225 12.49 13.78 17.36
CA GLY A 225 13.12 13.40 16.10
C GLY A 225 13.15 14.53 15.04
N ASN A 226 12.53 15.69 15.33
CA ASN A 226 12.44 16.80 14.37
C ASN A 226 13.33 18.01 14.71
N LEU A 227 14.17 17.88 15.74
CA LEU A 227 15.19 18.85 16.11
C LEU A 227 16.58 18.23 16.03
N LEU A 228 17.62 19.08 15.97
CA LEU A 228 18.98 18.61 16.17
C LEU A 228 19.10 17.97 17.55
N PRO A 229 19.83 16.84 17.72
CA PRO A 229 19.91 16.11 18.98
C PRO A 229 20.27 16.98 20.20
N GLU A 230 21.20 17.92 20.01
CA GLU A 230 21.67 18.86 21.06
C GLU A 230 20.53 19.82 21.49
N LEU A 231 19.70 20.24 20.55
CA LEU A 231 18.56 21.11 20.81
C LEU A 231 17.39 20.33 21.39
N GLU A 232 17.15 19.12 20.87
CA GLU A 232 16.03 18.27 21.26
C GLU A 232 16.08 17.90 22.74
N SER A 233 17.24 17.43 23.21
CA SER A 233 17.42 17.01 24.60
C SER A 233 17.12 18.17 25.58
N VAL A 234 17.56 19.36 25.24
CA VAL A 234 17.29 20.56 26.07
C VAL A 234 15.85 21.02 25.93
N ALA A 235 15.33 21.15 24.69
CA ALA A 235 13.98 21.64 24.45
C ALA A 235 12.91 20.78 25.17
N PHE A 236 13.06 19.44 25.13
CA PHE A 236 12.13 18.53 25.79
C PHE A 236 12.30 18.44 27.33
N SER A 237 13.37 19.00 27.89
CA SER A 237 13.55 19.10 29.35
C SER A 237 12.97 20.37 29.96
N LEU A 238 12.73 21.43 29.16
CA LEU A 238 12.21 22.70 29.65
C LEU A 238 10.76 22.60 30.08
N ASN A 239 10.38 23.38 31.11
CA ASN A 239 8.99 23.62 31.47
C ASN A 239 8.38 24.72 30.59
N GLU A 240 7.03 24.79 30.56
CA GLU A 240 6.35 25.88 29.83
C GLU A 240 6.77 27.27 30.37
N GLY A 241 7.08 28.17 29.47
CA GLY A 241 7.58 29.50 29.76
C GLY A 241 9.09 29.58 30.06
N GLU A 242 9.76 28.44 30.25
CA GLU A 242 11.19 28.40 30.59
C GLU A 242 12.09 28.71 29.41
N LEU A 243 13.24 29.32 29.71
CA LEU A 243 14.34 29.58 28.77
C LEU A 243 15.45 28.56 28.98
N SER A 244 16.05 28.09 27.92
CA SER A 244 17.28 27.31 28.00
C SER A 244 18.47 28.18 28.34
N ASN A 245 19.54 27.56 28.86
CA ASN A 245 20.89 28.15 28.75
C ASN A 245 21.31 28.21 27.29
N VAL A 246 22.44 28.88 27.01
CA VAL A 246 23.03 28.86 25.68
C VAL A 246 23.45 27.43 25.30
N ILE A 247 22.92 26.96 24.16
CA ILE A 247 23.23 25.66 23.59
C ILE A 247 24.21 25.86 22.46
N LYS A 248 25.36 25.21 22.53
CA LYS A 248 26.35 25.20 21.46
C LYS A 248 26.12 24.02 20.55
N THR A 249 26.04 24.26 19.23
CA THR A 249 25.95 23.27 18.19
C THR A 249 27.07 23.46 17.17
N SER A 250 27.16 22.54 16.21
CA SER A 250 28.10 22.69 15.08
C SER A 250 27.80 23.90 14.17
N SER A 251 26.56 24.40 14.19
CA SER A 251 26.12 25.54 13.36
C SER A 251 26.03 26.88 14.10
N GLY A 252 26.39 26.91 15.38
CA GLY A 252 26.37 28.13 16.19
C GLY A 252 25.75 27.96 17.57
N PHE A 253 25.23 29.06 18.10
CA PHE A 253 24.67 29.13 19.45
C PHE A 253 23.16 29.33 19.40
N TYR A 254 22.43 28.67 20.31
CA TYR A 254 20.96 28.71 20.40
C TYR A 254 20.53 29.03 21.82
N ILE A 255 19.38 29.71 21.93
CA ILE A 255 18.57 29.83 23.14
C ILE A 255 17.16 29.43 22.75
N ILE A 256 16.56 28.54 23.50
CA ILE A 256 15.20 28.06 23.27
C ILE A 256 14.27 28.58 24.35
N LYS A 257 13.09 29.03 23.98
CA LYS A 257 12.00 29.37 24.89
C LYS A 257 10.87 28.34 24.69
N MET A 258 10.55 27.62 25.72
CA MET A 258 9.36 26.76 25.73
C MET A 258 8.10 27.62 25.76
N ILE A 259 7.17 27.40 24.84
CA ILE A 259 5.89 28.11 24.77
C ILE A 259 4.79 27.26 25.33
N GLU A 260 4.68 26.00 24.87
CA GLU A 260 3.61 25.10 25.22
C GLU A 260 4.07 23.65 25.07
N ARG A 261 3.53 22.74 25.90
CA ARG A 261 3.81 21.31 25.86
C ARG A 261 2.51 20.54 25.77
N LYS A 262 2.37 19.71 24.74
CA LYS A 262 1.35 18.67 24.67
C LYS A 262 1.93 17.35 25.16
N LYS A 263 1.41 16.86 26.27
CA LYS A 263 1.82 15.57 26.83
C LYS A 263 1.38 14.43 25.90
N ILE A 264 1.91 13.24 26.17
CA ILE A 264 1.43 12.01 25.53
C ILE A 264 -0.03 11.83 25.87
N GLU A 265 -0.85 11.73 24.85
CA GLU A 265 -2.28 11.48 24.97
C GLU A 265 -2.67 10.32 24.07
N TYR A 266 -3.85 9.75 24.30
CA TYR A 266 -4.43 8.79 23.37
C TYR A 266 -5.48 9.49 22.53
N LYS A 267 -5.51 9.16 21.25
CA LYS A 267 -6.55 9.66 20.36
C LYS A 267 -7.92 9.21 20.90
N PRO A 268 -8.86 10.14 21.15
CA PRO A 268 -10.16 9.78 21.66
C PRO A 268 -10.86 8.74 20.77
N ILE A 269 -11.56 7.78 21.38
CA ILE A 269 -12.24 6.74 20.62
C ILE A 269 -13.34 7.35 19.73
N GLU A 270 -13.93 8.45 20.13
CA GLU A 270 -14.95 9.17 19.38
C GLU A 270 -14.45 9.60 18.00
N ASP A 271 -13.17 9.99 17.89
CA ASP A 271 -12.55 10.46 16.64
C ASP A 271 -12.23 9.31 15.67
N ILE A 272 -12.19 8.07 16.16
CA ILE A 272 -11.74 6.89 15.40
C ILE A 272 -12.70 5.70 15.48
N ARG A 273 -13.86 5.90 16.10
CA ARG A 273 -14.85 4.83 16.35
C ARG A 273 -15.26 4.09 15.08
N GLU A 274 -15.53 4.82 14.00
CA GLU A 274 -15.92 4.21 12.74
C GLU A 274 -14.76 3.45 12.08
N ASN A 275 -13.54 3.98 12.13
CA ASN A 275 -12.36 3.27 11.65
C ASN A 275 -12.13 1.95 12.40
N ILE A 276 -12.30 1.97 13.73
CA ILE A 276 -12.17 0.75 14.55
C ILE A 276 -13.29 -0.21 14.21
N ARG A 277 -14.52 0.28 14.02
CA ARG A 277 -15.68 -0.54 13.64
C ARG A 277 -15.41 -1.28 12.33
N ASP A 278 -14.85 -0.59 11.32
CA ASP A 278 -14.47 -1.19 10.04
C ASP A 278 -13.41 -2.28 10.21
N ILE A 279 -12.40 -2.03 11.05
CA ILE A 279 -11.35 -3.01 11.35
C ILE A 279 -11.97 -4.25 12.02
N VAL A 280 -12.80 -4.07 13.05
CA VAL A 280 -13.48 -5.16 13.75
C VAL A 280 -14.37 -5.97 12.79
N LEU A 281 -15.10 -5.29 11.90
CA LEU A 281 -15.92 -5.95 10.87
C LEU A 281 -15.06 -6.75 9.90
N GLN A 282 -13.93 -6.20 9.48
CA GLN A 282 -13.00 -6.89 8.57
C GLN A 282 -12.43 -8.14 9.23
N GLU A 283 -11.90 -8.04 10.45
CA GLU A 283 -11.33 -9.19 11.18
C GLU A 283 -12.39 -10.28 11.42
N LYS A 284 -13.61 -9.89 11.78
CA LYS A 284 -14.74 -10.84 11.91
C LYS A 284 -15.06 -11.51 10.59
N SER A 285 -15.10 -10.73 9.51
CA SER A 285 -15.37 -11.26 8.16
C SER A 285 -14.31 -12.26 7.73
N GLU A 286 -13.04 -11.95 7.93
CA GLU A 286 -11.93 -12.84 7.58
C GLU A 286 -11.94 -14.14 8.38
N ARG A 287 -12.22 -14.05 9.68
CA ARG A 287 -12.32 -15.25 10.54
C ARG A 287 -13.49 -16.15 10.10
N ILE A 288 -14.68 -15.58 9.96
CA ILE A 288 -15.88 -16.33 9.57
C ILE A 288 -15.72 -16.90 8.16
N TYR A 289 -15.08 -16.17 7.24
CA TYR A 289 -14.78 -16.67 5.90
C TYR A 289 -13.83 -17.87 5.93
N LYS A 290 -12.77 -17.83 6.75
CA LYS A 290 -11.84 -18.95 6.92
C LYS A 290 -12.54 -20.18 7.48
N ASP A 291 -13.35 -20.00 8.52
CA ASP A 291 -14.12 -21.09 9.14
C ASP A 291 -15.12 -21.69 8.14
N TRP A 292 -15.87 -20.83 7.45
CA TRP A 292 -16.82 -21.26 6.43
C TRP A 292 -16.14 -22.02 5.27
N LEU A 293 -14.97 -21.54 4.82
CA LEU A 293 -14.22 -22.19 3.75
C LEU A 293 -13.65 -23.55 4.21
N TYR A 294 -13.21 -23.63 5.45
CA TYR A 294 -12.78 -24.88 6.07
C TYR A 294 -13.92 -25.91 6.12
N ASP A 295 -15.11 -25.50 6.59
CA ASP A 295 -16.30 -26.36 6.65
C ASP A 295 -16.73 -26.80 5.23
N LEU A 296 -16.64 -25.89 4.27
CA LEU A 296 -16.96 -26.19 2.88
C LEU A 296 -16.01 -27.25 2.29
N LYS A 297 -14.71 -27.12 2.54
CA LYS A 297 -13.73 -28.14 2.14
C LYS A 297 -13.96 -29.48 2.81
N SER A 298 -14.20 -29.46 4.11
CA SER A 298 -14.38 -30.67 4.93
C SER A 298 -15.64 -31.45 4.56
N SER A 299 -16.67 -30.77 4.06
CA SER A 299 -17.93 -31.36 3.62
C SER A 299 -17.98 -31.74 2.13
N SER A 300 -16.91 -31.52 1.39
CA SER A 300 -16.82 -31.75 -0.05
C SER A 300 -15.92 -32.93 -0.39
N TYR A 301 -16.20 -33.58 -1.52
CA TYR A 301 -15.30 -34.59 -2.07
C TYR A 301 -14.15 -33.86 -2.82
N ILE A 302 -12.93 -34.06 -2.36
CA ILE A 302 -11.73 -33.50 -2.98
C ILE A 302 -10.74 -34.65 -3.16
N ASN A 303 -10.35 -34.94 -4.40
CA ASN A 303 -9.33 -35.94 -4.72
C ASN A 303 -8.23 -35.27 -5.58
N ILE A 304 -6.98 -35.38 -5.17
CA ILE A 304 -5.81 -34.77 -5.82
C ILE A 304 -4.95 -35.90 -6.37
N PHE A 305 -4.54 -35.79 -7.63
CA PHE A 305 -3.82 -36.83 -8.38
C PHE A 305 -2.32 -36.52 -8.58
N ILE A 306 -1.77 -35.52 -7.90
CA ILE A 306 -0.35 -35.12 -7.98
C ILE A 306 0.48 -35.92 -7.01
#